data_12a8044e4fc0a82ade9c68e4cd92aee5
#
_entry.id   12a8044e4fc0a82ade9c68e4cd92aee5
#
_cell.length_a   1.000
_cell.length_b   1.000
_cell.length_c   1.000
_cell.angle_alpha   90.00
_cell.angle_beta   90.00
_cell.angle_gamma   90.00
#
_symmetry.space_group_name_H-M   'P 1'
#
loop_
_entity.id
_entity.type
_entity.pdbx_description
1 polymer ?
#
loop_
_entity_poly.entity_id
_entity_poly.type
_entity_poly.pdbx_seq_one_letter_code
_entity_poly.pdbx_strand_id
1 'polypeptide(L)'
;MGRFFDLHVNFDWKDFSLEGYSKVFYPNVITGGNRYDPARINIARVGNQDKPLPQKYDLIHFAGFNVDSDRLALVREKSRAVEVCVSDIKDALYAGRIHQVRFFCDALRTYKVPFVFTSGASAIYEVKSPKEIAFIGEMLGFTQQAVLDSMSETASEILGDKGWL
;
A
#
# COMPACT_ATOMS: atom_id res chain seq x y z
N MET A 1 -8.60 -14.81 15.21
CA MET A 1 -8.35 -14.71 13.77
C MET A 1 -8.20 -13.24 13.45
N GLY A 2 -7.03 -12.80 12.93
CA GLY A 2 -6.79 -11.40 12.62
C GLY A 2 -7.76 -10.87 11.54
N ARG A 3 -8.14 -9.61 11.64
CA ARG A 3 -8.90 -8.94 10.56
C ARG A 3 -7.91 -8.41 9.53
N PHE A 4 -8.04 -8.82 8.28
CA PHE A 4 -7.24 -8.30 7.18
C PHE A 4 -8.04 -7.32 6.33
N PHE A 5 -7.36 -6.31 5.81
CA PHE A 5 -7.96 -5.26 4.99
C PHE A 5 -7.13 -5.08 3.72
N ASP A 6 -7.79 -5.01 2.56
CA ASP A 6 -7.17 -4.51 1.34
C ASP A 6 -7.61 -3.05 1.13
N LEU A 7 -6.69 -2.13 1.28
CA LEU A 7 -6.98 -0.70 1.21
C LEU A 7 -6.99 -0.16 -0.23
N HIS A 8 -6.69 -1.01 -1.23
CA HIS A 8 -6.65 -0.59 -2.62
C HIS A 8 -7.12 -1.67 -3.59
N VAL A 9 -8.37 -1.58 -4.01
CA VAL A 9 -8.91 -2.27 -5.19
C VAL A 9 -9.45 -1.24 -6.18
N ASN A 10 -9.35 -1.50 -7.48
CA ASN A 10 -9.75 -0.60 -8.56
C ASN A 10 -11.05 -1.03 -9.25
N PHE A 11 -11.94 -1.72 -8.52
CA PHE A 11 -13.25 -2.16 -9.02
C PHE A 11 -14.33 -2.02 -7.95
N ASP A 12 -15.60 -1.95 -8.35
CA ASP A 12 -16.73 -1.93 -7.41
C ASP A 12 -16.97 -3.35 -6.88
N TRP A 13 -16.80 -3.52 -5.54
CA TRP A 13 -16.82 -4.80 -4.84
C TRP A 13 -18.07 -5.01 -3.96
N LYS A 14 -19.06 -4.09 -3.99
CA LYS A 14 -20.17 -4.03 -3.01
C LYS A 14 -20.93 -5.33 -2.83
N ASP A 15 -20.94 -6.20 -3.84
CA ASP A 15 -21.70 -7.44 -3.85
C ASP A 15 -20.83 -8.69 -3.62
N PHE A 16 -19.55 -8.54 -3.28
CA PHE A 16 -18.63 -9.66 -3.13
C PHE A 16 -18.01 -9.75 -1.75
N SER A 17 -17.96 -10.97 -1.18
CA SER A 17 -17.09 -11.27 -0.07
C SER A 17 -15.80 -11.88 -0.60
N LEU A 18 -14.65 -11.31 -0.20
CA LEU A 18 -13.34 -11.81 -0.60
C LEU A 18 -12.75 -12.65 0.51
N GLU A 19 -12.40 -13.90 0.16
CA GLU A 19 -11.84 -14.85 1.12
C GLU A 19 -10.57 -14.31 1.78
N GLY A 20 -10.54 -14.38 3.10
CA GLY A 20 -9.41 -13.92 3.91
C GLY A 20 -9.44 -12.42 4.28
N TYR A 21 -10.33 -11.62 3.70
CA TYR A 21 -10.47 -10.21 4.05
C TYR A 21 -11.72 -9.92 4.88
N SER A 22 -11.57 -9.04 5.87
CA SER A 22 -12.70 -8.46 6.60
C SER A 22 -13.38 -7.35 5.81
N LYS A 23 -12.61 -6.59 5.03
CA LYS A 23 -13.09 -5.55 4.15
C LYS A 23 -12.04 -5.17 3.10
N VAL A 24 -12.50 -4.71 1.94
CA VAL A 24 -11.68 -4.11 0.90
C VAL A 24 -12.15 -2.68 0.62
N PHE A 25 -11.28 -1.84 0.06
CA PHE A 25 -11.58 -0.43 -0.15
C PHE A 25 -11.21 0.02 -1.57
N TYR A 26 -12.10 0.80 -2.18
CA TYR A 26 -11.82 1.53 -3.40
C TYR A 26 -11.29 2.92 -3.03
N PRO A 27 -10.00 3.22 -3.26
CA PRO A 27 -9.37 4.43 -2.76
C PRO A 27 -9.70 5.66 -3.63
N ASN A 28 -9.40 6.83 -3.07
CA ASN A 28 -9.21 8.06 -3.81
C ASN A 28 -7.72 8.21 -4.11
N VAL A 29 -7.31 8.05 -5.36
CA VAL A 29 -5.90 8.23 -5.76
C VAL A 29 -5.64 9.70 -6.03
N ILE A 30 -4.81 10.32 -5.18
CA ILE A 30 -4.42 11.72 -5.29
C ILE A 30 -3.22 11.81 -6.25
N THR A 31 -3.48 12.37 -7.42
CA THR A 31 -2.48 12.84 -8.37
C THR A 31 -2.68 14.33 -8.58
N GLY A 32 -1.78 15.04 -9.22
CA GLY A 32 -1.68 16.51 -9.32
C GLY A 32 -2.93 17.39 -9.43
N GLY A 33 -4.15 16.84 -9.45
CA GLY A 33 -5.41 17.60 -9.51
C GLY A 33 -6.49 17.11 -8.54
N ASN A 34 -6.37 15.91 -7.99
CA ASN A 34 -7.39 15.35 -7.10
C ASN A 34 -7.20 15.86 -5.66
N ARG A 35 -8.31 16.12 -4.98
CA ARG A 35 -8.31 16.55 -3.58
C ARG A 35 -8.51 15.37 -2.62
N TYR A 36 -8.07 15.56 -1.38
CA TYR A 36 -8.36 14.65 -0.28
C TYR A 36 -9.87 14.47 -0.08
N ASP A 37 -10.34 13.22 -0.04
CA ASP A 37 -11.72 12.83 0.21
C ASP A 37 -11.82 12.15 1.60
N PRO A 38 -12.45 12.78 2.60
CA PRO A 38 -12.56 12.19 3.93
C PRO A 38 -13.38 10.89 3.98
N ALA A 39 -14.24 10.65 2.96
CA ALA A 39 -15.08 9.45 2.87
C ALA A 39 -14.36 8.25 2.21
N ARG A 40 -13.08 8.37 1.85
CA ARG A 40 -12.30 7.31 1.18
C ARG A 40 -10.92 7.18 1.81
N ILE A 41 -10.25 6.04 1.54
CA ILE A 41 -8.80 5.93 1.71
C ILE A 41 -8.14 6.79 0.64
N ASN A 42 -7.24 7.67 1.06
CA ASN A 42 -6.56 8.58 0.14
C ASN A 42 -5.13 8.12 -0.06
N ILE A 43 -4.81 7.69 -1.28
CA ILE A 43 -3.48 7.26 -1.68
C ILE A 43 -2.82 8.36 -2.48
N ALA A 44 -1.79 9.00 -1.94
CA ALA A 44 -1.00 9.98 -2.67
C ALA A 44 -0.01 9.26 -3.58
N ARG A 45 -0.26 9.24 -4.88
CA ARG A 45 0.66 8.69 -5.87
C ARG A 45 1.68 9.75 -6.28
N VAL A 46 2.95 9.53 -5.97
CA VAL A 46 4.03 10.47 -6.22
C VAL A 46 5.13 9.86 -7.08
N GLY A 47 5.61 10.64 -8.04
CA GLY A 47 6.79 10.32 -8.85
C GLY A 47 8.07 10.87 -8.23
N ASN A 48 9.22 10.59 -8.87
CA ASN A 48 10.52 11.07 -8.40
C ASN A 48 10.68 12.59 -8.38
N GLN A 49 9.95 13.28 -9.26
CA GLN A 49 10.08 14.73 -9.42
C GLN A 49 9.04 15.52 -8.61
N ASP A 50 8.07 14.83 -8.00
CA ASP A 50 7.00 15.50 -7.27
C ASP A 50 7.53 16.00 -5.93
N LYS A 51 7.74 17.30 -5.82
CA LYS A 51 8.14 18.00 -4.59
C LYS A 51 7.27 19.24 -4.43
N PRO A 52 6.77 19.50 -3.22
CA PRO A 52 6.83 18.69 -1.99
C PRO A 52 5.82 17.52 -1.98
N LEU A 53 5.96 16.62 -1.01
CA LEU A 53 4.95 15.58 -0.77
C LEU A 53 3.60 16.23 -0.43
N PRO A 54 2.47 15.62 -0.84
CA PRO A 54 1.14 16.12 -0.51
C PRO A 54 0.99 16.33 1.00
N GLN A 55 0.18 17.33 1.38
CA GLN A 55 -0.01 17.65 2.81
C GLN A 55 -0.96 16.66 3.51
N LYS A 56 -1.96 16.15 2.78
CA LYS A 56 -2.99 15.24 3.31
C LYS A 56 -3.08 13.99 2.47
N TYR A 57 -2.90 12.86 3.10
CA TYR A 57 -3.08 11.51 2.53
C TYR A 57 -3.15 10.50 3.68
N ASP A 58 -3.65 9.32 3.41
CA ASP A 58 -3.65 8.19 4.34
C ASP A 58 -2.48 7.24 4.05
N LEU A 59 -2.26 6.95 2.76
CA LEU A 59 -1.12 6.19 2.25
C LEU A 59 -0.35 7.00 1.22
N ILE A 60 0.94 6.74 1.09
CA ILE A 60 1.76 7.27 0.00
C ILE A 60 2.25 6.13 -0.88
N HIS A 61 2.09 6.29 -2.18
CA HIS A 61 2.53 5.35 -3.21
C HIS A 61 3.64 5.97 -4.04
N PHE A 62 4.82 5.37 -4.02
CA PHE A 62 5.96 5.80 -4.82
C PHE A 62 5.96 5.11 -6.18
N ALA A 63 5.55 5.84 -7.22
CA ALA A 63 5.46 5.31 -8.57
C ALA A 63 6.82 4.78 -9.06
N GLY A 64 6.81 3.55 -9.60
CA GLY A 64 8.02 2.89 -10.08
C GLY A 64 9.01 2.47 -9.01
N PHE A 65 8.59 2.46 -7.73
CA PHE A 65 9.44 2.09 -6.58
C PHE A 65 10.69 2.96 -6.40
N ASN A 66 10.61 4.19 -6.86
CA ASN A 66 11.70 5.14 -6.76
C ASN A 66 11.48 6.06 -5.55
N VAL A 67 12.40 6.03 -4.60
CA VAL A 67 12.34 6.85 -3.39
C VAL A 67 13.75 7.17 -2.89
N ASP A 68 13.93 8.36 -2.36
CA ASP A 68 15.12 8.75 -1.61
C ASP A 68 14.89 8.63 -0.10
N SER A 69 15.99 8.58 0.66
CA SER A 69 15.98 8.45 2.12
C SER A 69 15.25 9.61 2.82
N ASP A 70 15.35 10.83 2.29
CA ASP A 70 14.77 12.02 2.90
C ASP A 70 13.24 11.96 2.85
N ARG A 71 12.69 11.48 1.72
CA ARG A 71 11.26 11.26 1.59
C ARG A 71 10.74 10.18 2.53
N LEU A 72 11.49 9.07 2.67
CA LEU A 72 11.13 8.01 3.62
C LEU A 72 11.16 8.52 5.05
N ALA A 73 12.16 9.33 5.41
CA ALA A 73 12.24 9.96 6.73
C ALA A 73 11.01 10.86 6.99
N LEU A 74 10.61 11.69 6.01
CA LEU A 74 9.43 12.54 6.11
C LEU A 74 8.12 11.76 6.28
N VAL A 75 7.96 10.63 5.58
CA VAL A 75 6.77 9.77 5.72
C VAL A 75 6.72 9.19 7.13
N ARG A 76 7.85 8.69 7.64
CA ARG A 76 7.96 8.16 9.00
C ARG A 76 7.67 9.23 10.07
N GLU A 77 8.25 10.42 9.94
CA GLU A 77 8.02 11.53 10.88
C GLU A 77 6.55 11.94 10.96
N LYS A 78 5.82 11.84 9.86
CA LYS A 78 4.38 12.11 9.81
C LYS A 78 3.53 10.94 10.31
N SER A 79 4.13 9.85 10.78
CA SER A 79 3.44 8.62 11.17
C SER A 79 2.49 8.12 10.08
N ARG A 80 2.92 8.21 8.81
CA ARG A 80 2.17 7.73 7.65
C ARG A 80 2.77 6.43 7.13
N ALA A 81 1.96 5.66 6.40
CA ALA A 81 2.40 4.41 5.82
C ALA A 81 2.62 4.51 4.31
N VAL A 82 3.58 3.71 3.84
CA VAL A 82 3.87 3.55 2.41
C VAL A 82 3.05 2.39 1.86
N GLU A 83 2.41 2.58 0.72
CA GLU A 83 1.76 1.50 -0.01
C GLU A 83 2.78 0.66 -0.76
N VAL A 84 2.68 -0.68 -0.62
CA VAL A 84 3.38 -1.67 -1.42
C VAL A 84 2.32 -2.42 -2.25
N CYS A 85 2.10 -1.96 -3.47
CA CYS A 85 1.02 -2.44 -4.34
C CYS A 85 1.45 -3.67 -5.14
N VAL A 86 0.73 -4.79 -5.00
CA VAL A 86 1.05 -6.07 -5.66
C VAL A 86 0.91 -5.97 -7.17
N SER A 87 -0.08 -5.23 -7.69
CA SER A 87 -0.19 -5.04 -9.14
C SER A 87 1.03 -4.34 -9.74
N ASP A 88 1.59 -3.33 -9.05
CA ASP A 88 2.79 -2.63 -9.50
C ASP A 88 4.05 -3.52 -9.39
N ILE A 89 4.11 -4.42 -8.39
CA ILE A 89 5.17 -5.44 -8.29
C ILE A 89 5.12 -6.36 -9.50
N LYS A 90 3.93 -6.83 -9.87
CA LYS A 90 3.70 -7.64 -11.07
C LYS A 90 4.19 -6.93 -12.33
N ASP A 91 3.82 -5.66 -12.51
CA ASP A 91 4.23 -4.86 -13.65
C ASP A 91 5.75 -4.61 -13.68
N ALA A 92 6.37 -4.38 -12.53
CA ALA A 92 7.82 -4.27 -12.42
C ALA A 92 8.54 -5.58 -12.76
N LEU A 93 7.98 -6.73 -12.38
CA LEU A 93 8.50 -8.05 -12.72
C LEU A 93 8.47 -8.27 -14.24
N TYR A 94 7.34 -8.02 -14.90
CA TYR A 94 7.21 -8.15 -16.35
C TYR A 94 8.14 -7.18 -17.12
N ALA A 95 8.40 -6.02 -16.54
CA ALA A 95 9.34 -5.04 -17.11
C ALA A 95 10.82 -5.31 -16.77
N GLY A 96 11.15 -6.43 -16.11
CA GLY A 96 12.53 -6.78 -15.71
C GLY A 96 13.10 -5.89 -14.59
N ARG A 97 12.24 -5.17 -13.84
CA ARG A 97 12.64 -4.18 -12.81
C ARG A 97 12.48 -4.67 -11.39
N ILE A 98 12.42 -5.97 -11.16
CA ILE A 98 12.22 -6.54 -9.81
C ILE A 98 13.31 -6.12 -8.81
N HIS A 99 14.53 -5.83 -9.29
CA HIS A 99 15.61 -5.31 -8.44
C HIS A 99 15.28 -3.95 -7.82
N GLN A 100 14.53 -3.08 -8.54
CA GLN A 100 14.07 -1.79 -7.99
C GLN A 100 13.07 -2.01 -6.86
N VAL A 101 12.16 -2.98 -7.02
CA VAL A 101 11.20 -3.35 -5.97
C VAL A 101 11.93 -3.84 -4.72
N ARG A 102 12.92 -4.74 -4.88
CA ARG A 102 13.72 -5.23 -3.75
C ARG A 102 14.47 -4.12 -3.04
N PHE A 103 15.14 -3.24 -3.79
CA PHE A 103 15.84 -2.09 -3.21
C PHE A 103 14.89 -1.17 -2.43
N PHE A 104 13.70 -0.91 -2.97
CA PHE A 104 12.66 -0.14 -2.29
C PHE A 104 12.20 -0.81 -0.98
N CYS A 105 11.92 -2.11 -1.02
CA CYS A 105 11.54 -2.88 0.18
C CYS A 105 12.66 -2.91 1.23
N ASP A 106 13.92 -3.03 0.81
CA ASP A 106 15.09 -2.92 1.69
C ASP A 106 15.16 -1.55 2.37
N ALA A 107 14.89 -0.49 1.62
CA ALA A 107 14.86 0.86 2.17
C ALA A 107 13.75 1.03 3.21
N LEU A 108 12.52 0.54 2.95
CA LEU A 108 11.42 0.57 3.93
C LEU A 108 11.82 -0.09 5.25
N ARG A 109 12.47 -1.27 5.19
CA ARG A 109 12.93 -2.00 6.37
C ARG A 109 14.07 -1.26 7.09
N THR A 110 15.06 -0.78 6.34
CA THR A 110 16.23 -0.08 6.88
C THR A 110 15.83 1.20 7.61
N TYR A 111 14.94 1.99 7.02
CA TYR A 111 14.47 3.23 7.61
C TYR A 111 13.28 3.05 8.56
N LYS A 112 12.81 1.80 8.78
CA LYS A 112 11.67 1.46 9.65
C LYS A 112 10.43 2.30 9.34
N VAL A 113 10.11 2.43 8.06
CA VAL A 113 8.93 3.17 7.61
C VAL A 113 7.72 2.25 7.68
N PRO A 114 6.59 2.66 8.29
CA PRO A 114 5.36 1.90 8.25
C PRO A 114 4.93 1.66 6.81
N PHE A 115 4.43 0.46 6.51
CA PHE A 115 3.97 0.10 5.18
C PHE A 115 2.67 -0.73 5.25
N VAL A 116 1.93 -0.73 4.15
CA VAL A 116 0.76 -1.58 3.94
C VAL A 116 0.85 -2.24 2.59
N PHE A 117 0.74 -3.56 2.55
CA PHE A 117 0.54 -4.28 1.29
C PHE A 117 -0.91 -4.16 0.84
N THR A 118 -1.10 -3.90 -0.45
CA THR A 118 -2.41 -3.82 -1.10
C THR A 118 -2.42 -4.64 -2.39
N SER A 119 -3.58 -5.11 -2.85
CA SER A 119 -3.63 -5.85 -4.11
C SER A 119 -3.47 -4.95 -5.33
N GLY A 120 -4.03 -3.75 -5.31
CA GLY A 120 -4.15 -2.89 -6.50
C GLY A 120 -4.96 -3.54 -7.63
N ALA A 121 -5.78 -4.53 -7.30
CA ALA A 121 -6.49 -5.36 -8.25
C ALA A 121 -7.50 -4.56 -9.07
N SER A 122 -7.55 -4.78 -10.38
CA SER A 122 -8.51 -4.16 -11.31
C SER A 122 -9.74 -5.04 -11.55
N ALA A 123 -9.71 -6.29 -11.08
CA ALA A 123 -10.82 -7.24 -11.14
C ALA A 123 -10.75 -8.20 -9.95
N ILE A 124 -11.88 -8.80 -9.61
CA ILE A 124 -12.01 -9.69 -8.44
C ILE A 124 -11.04 -10.87 -8.48
N TYR A 125 -10.81 -11.45 -9.65
CA TYR A 125 -9.91 -12.59 -9.83
C TYR A 125 -8.41 -12.21 -9.72
N GLU A 126 -8.09 -10.92 -9.68
CA GLU A 126 -6.72 -10.44 -9.46
C GLU A 126 -6.41 -10.23 -7.97
N VAL A 127 -7.43 -10.16 -7.12
CA VAL A 127 -7.23 -10.01 -5.68
C VAL A 127 -6.54 -11.26 -5.14
N LYS A 128 -5.44 -11.05 -4.43
CA LYS A 128 -4.69 -12.10 -3.77
C LYS A 128 -5.13 -12.22 -2.33
N SER A 129 -5.23 -13.46 -1.83
CA SER A 129 -5.47 -13.66 -0.40
C SER A 129 -4.33 -13.09 0.44
N PRO A 130 -4.56 -12.76 1.73
CA PRO A 130 -3.50 -12.27 2.62
C PRO A 130 -2.28 -13.19 2.68
N LYS A 131 -2.49 -14.52 2.59
CA LYS A 131 -1.41 -15.51 2.56
C LYS A 131 -0.57 -15.42 1.28
N GLU A 132 -1.20 -15.27 0.11
CA GLU A 132 -0.47 -15.08 -1.15
C GLU A 132 0.35 -13.80 -1.13
N ILE A 133 -0.22 -12.71 -0.60
CA ILE A 133 0.51 -11.44 -0.44
C ILE A 133 1.68 -11.61 0.54
N ALA A 134 1.50 -12.36 1.63
CA ALA A 134 2.59 -12.65 2.56
C ALA A 134 3.75 -13.41 1.89
N PHE A 135 3.46 -14.37 1.00
CA PHE A 135 4.47 -15.05 0.19
C PHE A 135 5.20 -14.08 -0.76
N ILE A 136 4.47 -13.18 -1.42
CA ILE A 136 5.09 -12.16 -2.28
C ILE A 136 6.03 -11.27 -1.47
N GLY A 137 5.60 -10.83 -0.29
CA GLY A 137 6.43 -10.03 0.61
C GLY A 137 7.69 -10.77 1.10
N GLU A 138 7.59 -12.08 1.37
CA GLU A 138 8.73 -12.92 1.73
C GLU A 138 9.78 -12.97 0.61
N MET A 139 9.36 -13.09 -0.63
CA MET A 139 10.26 -13.02 -1.80
C MET A 139 10.96 -11.65 -1.93
N LEU A 140 10.39 -10.60 -1.34
CA LEU A 140 10.94 -9.25 -1.29
C LEU A 140 11.73 -8.97 0.00
N GLY A 141 11.90 -9.97 0.85
CA GLY A 141 12.73 -9.92 2.05
C GLY A 141 12.02 -9.50 3.34
N PHE A 142 10.71 -9.40 3.36
CA PHE A 142 9.93 -9.27 4.59
C PHE A 142 9.71 -10.63 5.25
N THR A 143 9.37 -10.65 6.53
CA THR A 143 8.77 -11.86 7.13
C THR A 143 7.29 -11.94 6.73
N GLN A 144 6.75 -13.14 6.58
CA GLN A 144 5.30 -13.29 6.32
C GLN A 144 4.47 -12.59 7.39
N GLN A 145 4.89 -12.68 8.66
CA GLN A 145 4.19 -12.02 9.76
C GLN A 145 4.18 -10.50 9.59
N ALA A 146 5.30 -9.87 9.23
CA ALA A 146 5.35 -8.41 9.02
C ALA A 146 4.43 -7.96 7.88
N VAL A 147 4.26 -8.77 6.83
CA VAL A 147 3.31 -8.48 5.76
C VAL A 147 1.86 -8.62 6.25
N LEU A 148 1.54 -9.67 7.00
CA LEU A 148 0.22 -9.85 7.58
C LEU A 148 -0.13 -8.75 8.58
N ASP A 149 0.82 -8.33 9.43
CA ASP A 149 0.65 -7.22 10.36
C ASP A 149 0.39 -5.90 9.62
N SER A 150 1.06 -5.68 8.49
CA SER A 150 0.83 -4.51 7.66
C SER A 150 -0.61 -4.42 7.14
N MET A 151 -1.20 -5.57 6.80
CA MET A 151 -2.57 -5.67 6.27
C MET A 151 -3.64 -5.74 7.37
N SER A 152 -3.26 -5.95 8.62
CA SER A 152 -4.15 -6.03 9.77
C SER A 152 -3.96 -4.86 10.74
N GLU A 153 -2.83 -4.74 11.39
CA GLU A 153 -2.56 -3.74 12.43
C GLU A 153 -2.40 -2.35 11.81
N THR A 154 -1.44 -2.17 10.89
CA THR A 154 -1.20 -0.86 10.25
C THR A 154 -2.43 -0.40 9.48
N ALA A 155 -3.11 -1.29 8.76
CA ALA A 155 -4.34 -0.96 8.07
C ALA A 155 -5.46 -0.56 9.07
N SER A 156 -5.57 -1.25 10.23
CA SER A 156 -6.53 -0.90 11.28
C SER A 156 -6.26 0.47 11.89
N GLU A 157 -5.01 0.85 12.10
CA GLU A 157 -4.65 2.18 12.58
C GLU A 157 -5.13 3.27 11.62
N ILE A 158 -4.87 3.10 10.30
CA ILE A 158 -5.35 4.03 9.27
C ILE A 158 -6.87 4.14 9.27
N LEU A 159 -7.59 3.02 9.41
CA LEU A 159 -9.05 3.01 9.45
C LEU A 159 -9.60 3.60 10.76
N GLY A 160 -8.89 3.38 11.87
CA GLY A 160 -9.20 3.97 13.18
C GLY A 160 -9.09 5.50 13.17
N ASP A 161 -8.04 6.04 12.57
CA ASP A 161 -7.85 7.49 12.38
C ASP A 161 -9.01 8.13 11.58
N LYS A 162 -9.70 7.35 10.76
CA LYS A 162 -10.89 7.78 10.01
C LYS A 162 -12.21 7.54 10.77
N GLY A 163 -12.17 6.89 11.93
CA GLY A 163 -13.37 6.51 12.65
C GLY A 163 -14.21 5.42 11.98
N TRP A 164 -13.57 4.53 11.20
CA TRP A 164 -14.24 3.46 10.43
C TRP A 164 -14.15 2.08 11.09
N LEU A 165 -13.47 1.96 12.23
CA LEU A 165 -13.38 0.78 13.07
C LEU A 165 -13.97 1.04 14.46
#